data_f0ba6eeea0db89329eb78ac5180cbefd
#
_entry.id   f0ba6eeea0db89329eb78ac5180cbefd
#
_cell.length_a   1.000
_cell.length_b   1.000
_cell.length_c   1.000
_cell.angle_alpha   90.00
_cell.angle_beta   90.00
_cell.angle_gamma   90.00
#
_symmetry.space_group_name_H-M   'P 1'
#
loop_
_entity.id
_entity.type
_entity.pdbx_description
1 polymer ?
#
loop_
_entity_poly.entity_id
_entity_poly.type
_entity_poly.pdbx_seq_one_letter_code
_entity_poly.pdbx_strand_id
1 'polypeptide(L)'
;ALPIFMVPRVQMIIINDDAKPEAILSNVVESGHSRFPVIGDTNDQIVGILLAKDLLNYFADPKKEFDIKDMMRPPVFIPESKRLNVLLREFRMSRNHMAIIIDEYSGVAGLVTIEDVIEEIIGEIEDEHDYEDDEINIKIHDDNRYTVKALTPIDEFNNFFKTNLSDLEYETIGGLVITAFGYLPKRGETIISNGFNIKVLRADKRRVQLLLFKKNIPDKSIENNYEET
;
A
#
# COMPACT_ATOMS: atom_id res chain seq x y z
N ALA A 1 -3.41 9.59 -7.90
CA ALA A 1 -4.54 9.05 -8.70
C ALA A 1 -4.67 7.55 -8.41
N LEU A 2 -5.89 7.00 -8.32
CA LEU A 2 -6.17 5.58 -8.02
C LEU A 2 -5.38 4.56 -8.88
N PRO A 3 -5.05 4.81 -10.17
CA PRO A 3 -4.30 3.85 -10.98
C PRO A 3 -2.94 3.39 -10.41
N ILE A 4 -2.37 4.14 -9.46
CA ILE A 4 -1.06 3.79 -8.87
C ILE A 4 -1.20 2.77 -7.73
N PHE A 5 -2.38 2.65 -7.11
CA PHE A 5 -2.62 1.87 -5.88
C PHE A 5 -3.68 0.79 -6.05
N MET A 6 -4.27 0.67 -7.24
CA MET A 6 -5.27 -0.35 -7.51
C MET A 6 -4.59 -1.68 -7.89
N VAL A 7 -5.27 -2.77 -7.62
CA VAL A 7 -4.99 -4.05 -8.24
C VAL A 7 -5.54 -3.99 -9.67
N PRO A 8 -4.68 -4.00 -10.71
CA PRO A 8 -5.13 -3.94 -12.10
C PRO A 8 -6.01 -5.13 -12.45
N ARG A 9 -6.94 -4.95 -13.39
CA ARG A 9 -7.87 -5.98 -13.84
C ARG A 9 -7.19 -7.34 -14.14
N VAL A 10 -6.05 -7.32 -14.80
CA VAL A 10 -5.30 -8.53 -15.17
C VAL A 10 -4.74 -9.32 -13.99
N GLN A 11 -4.67 -8.70 -12.83
CA GLN A 11 -4.18 -9.31 -11.58
C GLN A 11 -5.33 -9.63 -10.60
N MET A 12 -6.56 -9.27 -10.94
CA MET A 12 -7.71 -9.57 -10.08
C MET A 12 -7.99 -11.07 -10.05
N ILE A 13 -8.16 -11.61 -8.86
CA ILE A 13 -8.71 -12.95 -8.69
C ILE A 13 -10.22 -12.83 -8.64
N ILE A 14 -10.89 -13.35 -9.66
CA ILE A 14 -12.32 -13.27 -9.86
C ILE A 14 -12.96 -14.65 -9.80
N ILE A 15 -14.24 -14.70 -9.47
CA ILE A 15 -15.05 -15.92 -9.40
C ILE A 15 -16.19 -15.80 -10.40
N ASN A 16 -16.47 -16.86 -11.17
CA ASN A 16 -17.64 -16.91 -12.02
C ASN A 16 -18.90 -17.19 -11.19
N ASP A 17 -20.04 -16.61 -11.54
CA ASP A 17 -21.31 -16.79 -10.82
C ASP A 17 -21.90 -18.20 -10.97
N ASP A 18 -21.42 -18.99 -11.93
CA ASP A 18 -21.76 -20.40 -12.15
C ASP A 18 -20.72 -21.38 -11.56
N ALA A 19 -19.70 -20.88 -10.87
CA ALA A 19 -18.62 -21.71 -10.32
C ALA A 19 -19.13 -22.63 -9.20
N LYS A 20 -18.61 -23.87 -9.19
CA LYS A 20 -18.90 -24.85 -8.13
C LYS A 20 -18.24 -24.45 -6.81
N PRO A 21 -18.88 -24.73 -5.65
CA PRO A 21 -18.36 -24.33 -4.35
C PRO A 21 -16.96 -24.88 -4.05
N GLU A 22 -16.61 -26.08 -4.54
CA GLU A 22 -15.29 -26.67 -4.35
C GLU A 22 -14.19 -25.90 -5.11
N ALA A 23 -14.50 -25.45 -6.33
CA ALA A 23 -13.58 -24.65 -7.14
C ALA A 23 -13.37 -23.26 -6.51
N ILE A 24 -14.44 -22.66 -5.97
CA ILE A 24 -14.35 -21.39 -5.26
C ILE A 24 -13.49 -21.55 -4.00
N LEU A 25 -13.68 -22.62 -3.25
CA LEU A 25 -12.90 -22.91 -2.04
C LEU A 25 -11.40 -23.04 -2.35
N SER A 26 -11.04 -23.74 -3.44
CA SER A 26 -9.63 -23.83 -3.89
C SER A 26 -9.03 -22.45 -4.12
N ASN A 27 -9.71 -21.59 -4.89
CA ASN A 27 -9.26 -20.23 -5.17
C ASN A 27 -9.09 -19.39 -3.89
N VAL A 28 -10.01 -19.54 -2.93
CA VAL A 28 -9.96 -18.84 -1.65
C VAL A 28 -8.76 -19.28 -0.82
N VAL A 29 -8.51 -20.59 -0.74
CA VAL A 29 -7.39 -21.14 0.03
C VAL A 29 -6.06 -20.81 -0.60
N GLU A 30 -5.93 -20.92 -1.91
CA GLU A 30 -4.68 -20.65 -2.64
C GLU A 30 -4.29 -19.16 -2.60
N SER A 31 -5.28 -18.26 -2.73
CA SER A 31 -5.01 -16.82 -2.75
C SER A 31 -4.87 -16.19 -1.37
N GLY A 32 -5.51 -16.77 -0.35
CA GLY A 32 -5.58 -16.19 1.00
C GLY A 32 -6.40 -14.90 1.11
N HIS A 33 -7.10 -14.50 0.02
CA HIS A 33 -7.91 -13.29 0.04
C HIS A 33 -9.23 -13.47 0.79
N SER A 34 -9.75 -12.38 1.34
CA SER A 34 -11.01 -12.38 2.09
C SER A 34 -12.23 -12.00 1.26
N ARG A 35 -12.03 -11.36 0.09
CA ARG A 35 -13.08 -10.84 -0.78
C ARG A 35 -12.77 -11.07 -2.24
N PHE A 36 -13.76 -11.49 -2.98
CA PHE A 36 -13.62 -11.86 -4.40
C PHE A 36 -14.71 -11.19 -5.23
N PRO A 37 -14.36 -10.43 -6.27
CA PRO A 37 -15.32 -10.00 -7.26
C PRO A 37 -15.92 -11.20 -7.99
N VAL A 38 -17.23 -11.20 -8.16
CA VAL A 38 -17.96 -12.22 -8.92
C VAL A 38 -18.37 -11.62 -10.24
N ILE A 39 -18.06 -12.32 -11.33
CA ILE A 39 -18.43 -11.94 -12.69
C ILE A 39 -19.61 -12.78 -13.17
N GLY A 40 -20.47 -12.15 -13.98
CA GLY A 40 -21.55 -12.81 -14.71
C GLY A 40 -21.09 -13.31 -16.08
N ASP A 41 -21.98 -13.24 -17.05
CA ASP A 41 -21.79 -13.78 -18.41
C ASP A 41 -20.59 -13.18 -19.16
N THR A 42 -20.13 -12.00 -18.78
CA THR A 42 -18.97 -11.34 -19.38
C THR A 42 -17.93 -10.97 -18.33
N ASN A 43 -16.64 -11.03 -18.69
CA ASN A 43 -15.53 -10.69 -17.80
C ASN A 43 -15.54 -9.23 -17.32
N ASP A 44 -16.34 -8.36 -17.92
CA ASP A 44 -16.48 -6.95 -17.54
C ASP A 44 -17.69 -6.69 -16.64
N GLN A 45 -18.54 -7.70 -16.44
CA GLN A 45 -19.74 -7.56 -15.66
C GLN A 45 -19.53 -8.09 -14.23
N ILE A 46 -19.06 -7.23 -13.32
CA ILE A 46 -19.02 -7.56 -11.91
C ILE A 46 -20.46 -7.53 -11.36
N VAL A 47 -20.96 -8.68 -10.95
CA VAL A 47 -22.33 -8.85 -10.44
C VAL A 47 -22.42 -8.84 -8.91
N GLY A 48 -21.29 -9.07 -8.22
CA GLY A 48 -21.25 -9.09 -6.76
C GLY A 48 -19.85 -9.18 -6.18
N ILE A 49 -19.79 -9.15 -4.85
CA ILE A 49 -18.58 -9.42 -4.06
C ILE A 49 -18.87 -10.58 -3.10
N LEU A 50 -18.15 -11.68 -3.26
CA LEU A 50 -18.22 -12.82 -2.35
C LEU A 50 -17.18 -12.65 -1.22
N LEU A 51 -17.59 -12.95 0.00
CA LEU A 51 -16.68 -13.00 1.14
C LEU A 51 -16.30 -14.44 1.47
N ALA A 52 -15.01 -14.71 1.63
CA ALA A 52 -14.49 -16.03 2.01
C ALA A 52 -15.18 -16.63 3.25
N LYS A 53 -15.47 -15.79 4.25
CA LYS A 53 -16.17 -16.23 5.47
C LYS A 53 -17.58 -16.75 5.23
N ASP A 54 -18.27 -16.26 4.19
CA ASP A 54 -19.65 -16.69 3.90
C ASP A 54 -19.65 -18.10 3.30
N LEU A 55 -18.58 -18.50 2.57
CA LEU A 55 -18.35 -19.87 2.15
C LEU A 55 -18.16 -20.83 3.32
N LEU A 56 -17.47 -20.42 4.38
CA LEU A 56 -17.30 -21.25 5.57
C LEU A 56 -18.65 -21.62 6.20
N ASN A 57 -19.61 -20.70 6.19
CA ASN A 57 -20.97 -20.95 6.68
C ASN A 57 -21.73 -21.99 5.84
N TYR A 58 -21.48 -22.00 4.52
CA TYR A 58 -22.04 -23.02 3.64
C TYR A 58 -21.43 -24.40 3.92
N PHE A 59 -20.11 -24.52 3.98
CA PHE A 59 -19.44 -25.80 4.24
C PHE A 59 -19.67 -26.36 5.65
N ALA A 60 -20.03 -25.50 6.61
CA ALA A 60 -20.39 -25.92 7.97
C ALA A 60 -21.77 -26.56 8.06
N ASP A 61 -22.65 -26.34 7.09
CA ASP A 61 -24.01 -26.93 7.05
C ASP A 61 -24.24 -27.70 5.74
N PRO A 62 -23.99 -29.04 5.75
CA PRO A 62 -24.12 -29.87 4.54
C PRO A 62 -25.53 -29.95 3.92
N LYS A 63 -26.55 -29.43 4.61
CA LYS A 63 -27.94 -29.44 4.12
C LYS A 63 -28.30 -28.18 3.34
N LYS A 64 -27.42 -27.22 3.32
CA LYS A 64 -27.66 -25.92 2.66
C LYS A 64 -27.42 -26.04 1.16
N GLU A 65 -28.39 -25.66 0.37
CA GLU A 65 -28.21 -25.55 -1.09
C GLU A 65 -27.25 -24.38 -1.39
N PHE A 66 -26.33 -24.62 -2.32
CA PHE A 66 -25.38 -23.60 -2.73
C PHE A 66 -26.01 -22.71 -3.78
N ASP A 67 -26.18 -21.42 -3.44
CA ASP A 67 -26.46 -20.38 -4.40
C ASP A 67 -25.51 -19.20 -4.11
N ILE A 68 -24.59 -18.93 -5.04
CA ILE A 68 -23.64 -17.84 -4.89
C ILE A 68 -24.35 -16.47 -4.87
N LYS A 69 -25.52 -16.36 -5.55
CA LYS A 69 -26.29 -15.12 -5.62
C LYS A 69 -26.83 -14.69 -4.26
N ASP A 70 -27.19 -15.66 -3.43
CA ASP A 70 -27.65 -15.39 -2.07
C ASP A 70 -26.52 -14.99 -1.11
N MET A 71 -25.27 -15.29 -1.49
CA MET A 71 -24.08 -15.05 -0.68
C MET A 71 -23.36 -13.76 -1.06
N MET A 72 -23.60 -13.24 -2.27
CA MET A 72 -22.95 -12.03 -2.78
C MET A 72 -23.51 -10.77 -2.13
N ARG A 73 -22.63 -9.78 -2.03
CA ARG A 73 -22.97 -8.41 -1.68
C ARG A 73 -22.89 -7.52 -2.91
N PRO A 74 -23.70 -6.45 -2.99
CA PRO A 74 -23.65 -5.53 -4.12
C PRO A 74 -22.25 -4.89 -4.22
N PRO A 75 -21.67 -4.84 -5.45
CA PRO A 75 -20.39 -4.19 -5.66
C PRO A 75 -20.52 -2.67 -5.57
N VAL A 76 -19.47 -2.01 -5.12
CA VAL A 76 -19.36 -0.54 -5.17
C VAL A 76 -18.44 -0.17 -6.31
N PHE A 77 -18.95 0.64 -7.25
CA PHE A 77 -18.19 1.15 -8.39
C PHE A 77 -17.72 2.58 -8.13
N ILE A 78 -16.47 2.87 -8.48
CA ILE A 78 -15.88 4.19 -8.36
C ILE A 78 -15.07 4.54 -9.60
N PRO A 79 -15.03 5.81 -10.03
CA PRO A 79 -14.18 6.22 -11.16
C PRO A 79 -12.71 6.30 -10.74
N GLU A 80 -11.79 6.12 -11.70
CA GLU A 80 -10.34 6.26 -11.50
C GLU A 80 -9.92 7.62 -10.94
N SER A 81 -10.69 8.67 -11.24
CA SER A 81 -10.43 10.04 -10.78
C SER A 81 -10.78 10.28 -9.31
N LYS A 82 -11.36 9.28 -8.61
CA LYS A 82 -11.76 9.42 -7.20
C LYS A 82 -10.55 9.74 -6.30
N ARG A 83 -10.72 10.72 -5.41
CA ARG A 83 -9.67 11.08 -4.44
C ARG A 83 -9.62 10.08 -3.28
N LEU A 84 -8.42 9.67 -2.88
CA LEU A 84 -8.20 8.67 -1.81
C LEU A 84 -8.83 9.04 -0.46
N ASN A 85 -8.73 10.31 -0.05
CA ASN A 85 -9.30 10.77 1.20
C ASN A 85 -10.85 10.70 1.22
N VAL A 86 -11.49 10.90 0.06
CA VAL A 86 -12.94 10.74 -0.10
C VAL A 86 -13.31 9.27 -0.06
N LEU A 87 -12.56 8.44 -0.79
CA LEU A 87 -12.76 6.98 -0.82
C LEU A 87 -12.62 6.37 0.58
N LEU A 88 -11.58 6.75 1.34
CA LEU A 88 -11.41 6.26 2.72
C LEU A 88 -12.61 6.62 3.60
N ARG A 89 -13.13 7.83 3.47
CA ARG A 89 -14.33 8.23 4.21
C ARG A 89 -15.54 7.38 3.84
N GLU A 90 -15.75 7.12 2.54
CA GLU A 90 -16.85 6.29 2.06
C GLU A 90 -16.73 4.84 2.56
N PHE A 91 -15.54 4.24 2.49
CA PHE A 91 -15.29 2.90 3.04
C PHE A 91 -15.65 2.81 4.53
N ARG A 92 -15.26 3.81 5.32
CA ARG A 92 -15.58 3.85 6.76
C ARG A 92 -17.08 4.03 7.02
N MET A 93 -17.77 4.85 6.23
CA MET A 93 -19.21 5.10 6.41
C MET A 93 -20.06 3.90 5.97
N SER A 94 -19.72 3.29 4.83
CA SER A 94 -20.48 2.17 4.25
C SER A 94 -20.09 0.81 4.83
N ARG A 95 -19.01 0.73 5.60
CA ARG A 95 -18.37 -0.52 6.07
C ARG A 95 -17.99 -1.47 4.92
N ASN A 96 -17.82 -0.93 3.73
CA ASN A 96 -17.26 -1.66 2.60
C ASN A 96 -15.73 -1.59 2.66
N HIS A 97 -15.09 -2.67 2.26
CA HIS A 97 -13.63 -2.78 2.28
C HIS A 97 -13.05 -3.00 0.88
N MET A 98 -13.89 -3.01 -0.15
CA MET A 98 -13.48 -3.19 -1.54
C MET A 98 -14.37 -2.36 -2.45
N ALA A 99 -13.77 -1.74 -3.47
CA ALA A 99 -14.47 -1.06 -4.54
C ALA A 99 -13.90 -1.47 -5.89
N ILE A 100 -14.75 -1.55 -6.90
CA ILE A 100 -14.40 -1.80 -8.29
C ILE A 100 -14.16 -0.46 -8.97
N ILE A 101 -13.01 -0.34 -9.64
CA ILE A 101 -12.64 0.88 -10.35
C ILE A 101 -13.09 0.74 -11.81
N ILE A 102 -13.76 1.76 -12.30
CA ILE A 102 -14.22 1.85 -13.68
C ILE A 102 -13.54 3.00 -14.41
N ASP A 103 -13.22 2.76 -15.67
CA ASP A 103 -12.68 3.75 -16.61
C ASP A 103 -13.77 4.67 -17.18
N GLU A 104 -13.38 5.59 -18.07
CA GLU A 104 -14.28 6.56 -18.71
C GLU A 104 -15.29 5.89 -19.66
N TYR A 105 -15.04 4.65 -20.06
CA TYR A 105 -15.91 3.85 -20.93
C TYR A 105 -16.79 2.86 -20.16
N SER A 106 -16.81 2.98 -18.83
CA SER A 106 -17.50 2.05 -17.92
C SER A 106 -16.94 0.63 -17.90
N GLY A 107 -15.71 0.44 -18.42
CA GLY A 107 -14.96 -0.81 -18.31
C GLY A 107 -14.35 -0.97 -16.92
N VAL A 108 -14.18 -2.22 -16.50
CA VAL A 108 -13.49 -2.52 -15.23
C VAL A 108 -11.98 -2.32 -15.41
N ALA A 109 -11.42 -1.32 -14.77
CA ALA A 109 -9.99 -1.02 -14.75
C ALA A 109 -9.24 -1.85 -13.69
N GLY A 110 -9.90 -2.12 -12.55
CA GLY A 110 -9.31 -2.86 -11.44
C GLY A 110 -10.17 -2.83 -10.18
N LEU A 111 -9.55 -3.11 -9.06
CA LEU A 111 -10.17 -2.97 -7.74
C LEU A 111 -9.21 -2.26 -6.78
N VAL A 112 -9.76 -1.74 -5.69
CA VAL A 112 -9.01 -1.16 -4.58
C VAL A 112 -9.65 -1.61 -3.26
N THR A 113 -8.83 -1.91 -2.28
CA THR A 113 -9.29 -2.24 -0.92
C THR A 113 -9.09 -1.08 0.04
N ILE A 114 -9.75 -1.12 1.20
CA ILE A 114 -9.52 -0.12 2.24
C ILE A 114 -8.09 -0.21 2.77
N GLU A 115 -7.54 -1.41 2.79
CA GLU A 115 -6.17 -1.70 3.20
C GLU A 115 -5.17 -0.95 2.28
N ASP A 116 -5.32 -1.03 0.96
CA ASP A 116 -4.49 -0.31 -0.02
C ASP A 116 -4.59 1.22 0.17
N VAL A 117 -5.81 1.72 0.41
CA VAL A 117 -6.05 3.16 0.63
C VAL A 117 -5.41 3.62 1.94
N ILE A 118 -5.50 2.81 2.99
CA ILE A 118 -4.88 3.11 4.29
C ILE A 118 -3.37 3.08 4.14
N GLU A 119 -2.81 2.06 3.49
CA GLU A 119 -1.39 1.94 3.22
C GLU A 119 -0.84 3.17 2.49
N GLU A 120 -1.54 3.65 1.48
CA GLU A 120 -1.11 4.85 0.74
C GLU A 120 -1.23 6.15 1.53
N ILE A 121 -2.28 6.30 2.36
CA ILE A 121 -2.51 7.53 3.15
C ILE A 121 -1.61 7.55 4.39
N ILE A 122 -1.37 6.39 5.00
CA ILE A 122 -0.65 6.25 6.26
C ILE A 122 0.81 5.87 6.00
N GLY A 123 1.13 5.32 4.83
CA GLY A 123 2.30 4.49 4.59
C GLY A 123 2.03 3.11 5.17
N GLU A 124 2.92 2.15 4.97
CA GLU A 124 2.79 0.86 5.64
C GLU A 124 2.40 1.10 7.10
N ILE A 125 1.31 0.46 7.55
CA ILE A 125 0.93 0.47 8.96
C ILE A 125 2.02 -0.35 9.65
N GLU A 126 3.10 0.31 10.00
CA GLU A 126 3.95 -0.22 11.05
C GLU A 126 3.10 -0.16 12.31
N ASP A 127 2.91 -1.32 12.94
CA ASP A 127 2.14 -1.48 14.17
C ASP A 127 2.63 -0.41 15.19
N GLU A 128 1.72 0.25 15.89
CA GLU A 128 2.09 1.24 16.93
C GLU A 128 3.01 0.62 17.98
N HIS A 129 3.02 -0.72 18.09
CA HIS A 129 3.92 -1.51 18.93
C HIS A 129 5.34 -1.70 18.34
N ASP A 130 5.55 -1.47 17.03
CA ASP A 130 6.89 -1.55 16.42
C ASP A 130 7.85 -0.42 16.87
N TYR A 131 7.34 0.57 17.58
CA TYR A 131 8.12 1.71 18.09
C TYR A 131 8.48 1.63 19.58
N GLU A 132 8.03 0.58 20.27
CA GLU A 132 8.36 0.36 21.69
C GLU A 132 9.74 -0.29 21.91
N ASP A 133 10.43 -0.74 20.84
CA ASP A 133 11.85 -1.04 20.91
C ASP A 133 12.65 0.29 20.96
N ASP A 134 12.75 0.85 22.16
CA ASP A 134 13.50 2.10 22.45
C ASP A 134 15.00 2.01 22.11
N GLU A 135 15.51 0.84 21.72
CA GLU A 135 16.92 0.60 21.46
C GLU A 135 17.31 0.68 19.97
N ILE A 136 16.37 0.53 19.01
CA ILE A 136 16.70 0.50 17.58
C ILE A 136 16.43 1.85 16.91
N ASN A 137 17.50 2.50 16.44
CA ASN A 137 17.41 3.79 15.75
C ASN A 137 17.13 3.67 14.24
N ILE A 138 17.53 2.55 13.59
CA ILE A 138 17.40 2.29 12.16
C ILE A 138 16.82 0.90 11.95
N LYS A 139 15.59 0.81 11.43
CA LYS A 139 14.90 -0.44 11.12
C LYS A 139 14.91 -0.68 9.62
N ILE A 140 15.26 -1.91 9.21
CA ILE A 140 15.28 -2.34 7.81
C ILE A 140 13.92 -2.89 7.45
N HIS A 141 13.39 -2.51 6.29
CA HIS A 141 12.20 -3.08 5.67
C HIS A 141 12.57 -3.73 4.33
N ASP A 142 11.61 -4.41 3.74
CA ASP A 142 11.76 -4.93 2.38
C ASP A 142 11.88 -3.79 1.35
N ASP A 143 12.36 -4.08 0.14
CA ASP A 143 12.47 -3.13 -0.99
C ASP A 143 13.37 -1.90 -0.76
N ASN A 144 14.48 -2.06 -0.05
CA ASN A 144 15.45 -0.98 0.12
C ASN A 144 14.91 0.24 0.89
N ARG A 145 13.95 -0.01 1.79
CA ARG A 145 13.33 0.99 2.67
C ARG A 145 13.84 0.84 4.09
N TYR A 146 14.02 1.96 4.75
CA TYR A 146 14.57 2.04 6.11
C TYR A 146 13.82 3.09 6.91
N THR A 147 13.31 2.71 8.07
CA THR A 147 12.77 3.68 9.03
C THR A 147 13.88 4.15 9.96
N VAL A 148 14.05 5.46 10.08
CA VAL A 148 15.12 6.08 10.85
C VAL A 148 14.50 7.06 11.84
N LYS A 149 14.83 6.92 13.14
CA LYS A 149 14.47 7.91 14.15
C LYS A 149 15.20 9.23 13.87
N ALA A 150 14.53 10.37 13.98
CA ALA A 150 15.14 11.65 13.71
C ALA A 150 16.29 11.99 14.70
N LEU A 151 16.27 11.39 15.88
CA LEU A 151 17.36 11.52 16.89
C LEU A 151 18.56 10.63 16.61
N THR A 152 18.55 9.80 15.57
CA THR A 152 19.69 8.97 15.19
C THR A 152 20.93 9.85 14.95
N PRO A 153 22.04 9.60 15.63
CA PRO A 153 23.28 10.32 15.40
C PRO A 153 23.82 10.15 13.97
N ILE A 154 24.45 11.16 13.43
CA ILE A 154 25.00 11.14 12.06
C ILE A 154 26.05 10.04 11.90
N ASP A 155 26.90 9.82 12.89
CA ASP A 155 27.94 8.78 12.87
C ASP A 155 27.32 7.37 12.83
N GLU A 156 26.24 7.11 13.58
CA GLU A 156 25.51 5.84 13.53
C GLU A 156 24.91 5.62 12.15
N PHE A 157 24.26 6.64 11.55
CA PHE A 157 23.72 6.59 10.21
C PHE A 157 24.81 6.32 9.16
N ASN A 158 25.95 7.04 9.25
CA ASN A 158 27.09 6.86 8.37
C ASN A 158 27.65 5.44 8.45
N ASN A 159 27.77 4.89 9.66
CA ASN A 159 28.24 3.54 9.87
C ASN A 159 27.30 2.51 9.25
N PHE A 160 25.99 2.71 9.36
CA PHE A 160 24.98 1.79 8.85
C PHE A 160 24.88 1.81 7.32
N PHE A 161 24.75 2.99 6.71
CA PHE A 161 24.55 3.15 5.27
C PHE A 161 25.86 3.23 4.45
N LYS A 162 27.03 3.26 5.14
CA LYS A 162 28.37 3.49 4.55
C LYS A 162 28.42 4.82 3.78
N THR A 163 27.84 5.85 4.38
CA THR A 163 27.84 7.23 3.89
C THR A 163 28.88 8.07 4.62
N ASN A 164 29.12 9.29 4.16
CA ASN A 164 30.04 10.25 4.78
C ASN A 164 29.34 11.61 4.92
N LEU A 165 28.22 11.62 5.63
CA LEU A 165 27.50 12.86 5.95
C LEU A 165 28.32 13.64 7.00
N SER A 166 28.38 14.96 6.86
CA SER A 166 29.11 15.81 7.80
C SER A 166 28.36 15.90 9.14
N ASP A 167 29.06 15.66 10.22
CA ASP A 167 28.59 15.83 11.60
C ASP A 167 28.90 17.22 12.18
N LEU A 168 29.61 18.06 11.39
CA LEU A 168 30.01 19.41 11.82
C LEU A 168 28.84 20.40 11.91
N GLU A 169 27.79 20.20 11.12
CA GLU A 169 26.62 21.08 11.05
C GLU A 169 25.40 20.52 11.77
N TYR A 170 25.32 19.19 11.91
CA TYR A 170 24.16 18.50 12.48
C TYR A 170 24.61 17.31 13.33
N GLU A 171 24.08 17.21 14.55
CA GLU A 171 24.34 16.06 15.42
C GLU A 171 23.47 14.85 15.07
N THR A 172 22.30 15.08 14.45
CA THR A 172 21.29 14.05 14.20
C THR A 172 20.72 14.11 12.77
N ILE A 173 20.17 13.00 12.32
CA ILE A 173 19.48 12.89 11.03
C ILE A 173 18.30 13.85 10.92
N GLY A 174 17.58 14.09 12.01
CA GLY A 174 16.49 15.07 12.05
C GLY A 174 16.97 16.48 11.75
N GLY A 175 18.10 16.89 12.29
CA GLY A 175 18.73 18.18 12.01
C GLY A 175 19.11 18.32 10.52
N LEU A 176 19.77 17.31 9.96
CA LEU A 176 20.14 17.27 8.55
C LEU A 176 18.91 17.40 7.65
N VAL A 177 17.83 16.67 7.94
CA VAL A 177 16.61 16.67 7.12
C VAL A 177 15.89 18.03 7.22
N ILE A 178 15.76 18.60 8.42
CA ILE A 178 15.15 19.94 8.59
C ILE A 178 15.92 20.99 7.80
N THR A 179 17.24 20.94 7.80
CA THR A 179 18.06 21.87 7.03
C THR A 179 17.90 21.64 5.52
N ALA A 180 17.83 20.41 5.08
CA ALA A 180 17.58 20.10 3.65
C ALA A 180 16.22 20.64 3.18
N PHE A 181 15.18 20.62 4.03
CA PHE A 181 13.89 21.25 3.73
C PHE A 181 13.92 22.78 3.84
N GLY A 182 14.79 23.36 4.66
CA GLY A 182 14.82 24.79 4.96
C GLY A 182 13.73 25.26 5.93
N TYR A 183 12.88 24.37 6.39
CA TYR A 183 11.82 24.60 7.38
C TYR A 183 11.49 23.28 8.10
N LEU A 184 10.66 23.35 9.16
CA LEU A 184 10.20 22.14 9.85
C LEU A 184 9.12 21.43 9.03
N PRO A 185 9.45 20.28 8.40
CA PRO A 185 8.51 19.62 7.51
C PRO A 185 7.39 18.92 8.28
N LYS A 186 6.24 18.76 7.61
CA LYS A 186 5.08 18.06 8.14
C LYS A 186 5.09 16.60 7.70
N ARG A 187 4.29 15.78 8.39
CA ARG A 187 4.04 14.39 8.00
C ARG A 187 3.60 14.30 6.53
N GLY A 188 4.20 13.35 5.80
CA GLY A 188 3.91 13.07 4.39
C GLY A 188 4.76 13.85 3.40
N GLU A 189 5.49 14.89 3.84
CA GLU A 189 6.39 15.65 2.97
C GLU A 189 7.63 14.81 2.63
N THR A 190 8.13 15.00 1.40
CA THR A 190 9.24 14.25 0.83
C THR A 190 10.32 15.16 0.28
N ILE A 191 11.57 14.73 0.39
CA ILE A 191 12.73 15.39 -0.21
C ILE A 191 13.73 14.36 -0.71
N ILE A 192 14.47 14.71 -1.77
CA ILE A 192 15.62 13.93 -2.22
C ILE A 192 16.88 14.61 -1.71
N SER A 193 17.64 13.92 -0.88
CA SER A 193 18.89 14.44 -0.32
C SER A 193 19.90 13.31 -0.10
N ASN A 194 21.19 13.59 -0.37
CA ASN A 194 22.30 12.67 -0.12
C ASN A 194 22.12 11.24 -0.70
N GLY A 195 21.46 11.14 -1.88
CA GLY A 195 21.23 9.85 -2.53
C GLY A 195 20.05 9.06 -1.99
N PHE A 196 19.22 9.67 -1.13
CA PHE A 196 18.02 9.07 -0.59
C PHE A 196 16.78 9.88 -0.96
N ASN A 197 15.68 9.18 -1.20
CA ASN A 197 14.34 9.75 -1.13
C ASN A 197 13.87 9.63 0.33
N ILE A 198 13.60 10.75 0.97
CA ILE A 198 13.29 10.84 2.40
C ILE A 198 11.86 11.32 2.55
N LYS A 199 11.01 10.54 3.25
CA LYS A 199 9.62 10.91 3.57
C LYS A 199 9.48 11.09 5.09
N VAL A 200 8.81 12.16 5.50
CA VAL A 200 8.50 12.40 6.91
C VAL A 200 7.31 11.53 7.32
N LEU A 201 7.54 10.52 8.16
CA LEU A 201 6.50 9.65 8.68
C LEU A 201 5.80 10.26 9.90
N ARG A 202 6.57 10.93 10.77
CA ARG A 202 6.05 11.51 12.00
C ARG A 202 6.77 12.81 12.35
N ALA A 203 6.00 13.85 12.56
CA ALA A 203 6.47 15.15 13.06
C ALA A 203 5.39 15.80 13.90
N ASP A 204 5.81 16.59 14.90
CA ASP A 204 4.94 17.47 15.68
C ASP A 204 5.26 18.96 15.38
N LYS A 205 4.66 19.88 16.14
CA LYS A 205 4.84 21.33 15.94
C LYS A 205 6.27 21.83 16.24
N ARG A 206 7.13 20.99 16.79
CA ARG A 206 8.47 21.38 17.29
C ARG A 206 9.60 20.58 16.65
N ARG A 207 9.36 19.33 16.20
CA ARG A 207 10.40 18.43 15.70
C ARG A 207 9.88 17.37 14.76
N VAL A 208 10.75 16.89 13.89
CA VAL A 208 10.61 15.63 13.20
C VAL A 208 10.91 14.49 14.19
N GLN A 209 10.20 13.38 14.10
CA GLN A 209 10.36 12.24 15.00
C GLN A 209 10.80 11.00 14.25
N LEU A 210 10.22 10.76 13.05
CA LEU A 210 10.44 9.54 12.31
C LEU A 210 10.48 9.82 10.81
N LEU A 211 11.37 9.15 10.11
CA LEU A 211 11.67 9.32 8.70
C LEU A 211 11.72 7.98 7.99
N LEU A 212 11.24 7.92 6.76
CA LEU A 212 11.43 6.80 5.85
C LEU A 212 12.49 7.19 4.81
N PHE A 213 13.53 6.39 4.73
CA PHE A 213 14.61 6.50 3.76
C PHE A 213 14.45 5.40 2.70
N LYS A 214 14.49 5.80 1.43
CA LYS A 214 14.61 4.86 0.31
C LYS A 214 15.86 5.21 -0.47
N LYS A 215 16.78 4.26 -0.62
CA LYS A 215 18.01 4.47 -1.36
C LYS A 215 17.70 4.62 -2.85
N ASN A 216 18.12 5.72 -3.48
CA ASN A 216 18.05 5.88 -4.93
C ASN A 216 19.10 4.96 -5.53
N ILE A 217 18.67 3.84 -6.11
CA ILE A 217 19.54 3.02 -6.96
C ILE A 217 19.61 3.75 -8.29
N PRO A 218 20.80 4.21 -8.76
CA PRO A 218 20.89 4.72 -10.10
C PRO A 218 20.52 3.60 -11.08
N ASP A 219 19.56 3.90 -11.97
CA ASP A 219 19.12 2.98 -13.01
C ASP A 219 20.33 2.65 -13.90
N LYS A 220 20.82 1.41 -13.83
CA LYS A 220 21.97 0.92 -14.62
C LYS A 220 21.67 0.78 -16.12
N SER A 221 20.63 1.40 -16.63
CA SER A 221 20.20 1.28 -18.03
C SER A 221 20.69 2.40 -18.96
N ILE A 222 21.60 3.30 -18.53
CA ILE A 222 22.06 4.43 -19.38
C ILE A 222 23.61 4.46 -19.57
N GLU A 223 24.34 3.37 -19.30
CA GLU A 223 25.75 3.28 -19.64
C GLU A 223 26.02 2.17 -20.67
N ASN A 224 25.46 2.27 -21.87
CA ASN A 224 25.97 1.53 -23.05
C ASN A 224 25.48 2.21 -24.33
N ASN A 225 26.05 3.36 -24.69
CA ASN A 225 26.04 3.86 -26.07
C ASN A 225 26.94 5.10 -26.23
N TYR A 226 28.24 5.00 -25.94
CA TYR A 226 29.27 5.89 -26.49
C TYR A 226 30.62 5.24 -26.37
N GLU A 227 30.85 4.16 -27.13
CA GLU A 227 32.19 3.78 -27.61
C GLU A 227 31.99 2.91 -28.86
N GLU A 228 31.91 3.58 -30.00
CA GLU A 228 32.39 3.07 -31.31
C GLU A 228 32.10 4.16 -32.36
N THR A 229 33.10 5.02 -32.57
CA THR A 229 33.54 5.51 -33.90
C THR A 229 34.92 6.13 -33.78
#